data_6ea1a31b27fd0db1d0818dc9bd184d82
#
_entry.id   6ea1a31b27fd0db1d0818dc9bd184d82
#
_cell.length_a   1.000
_cell.length_b   1.000
_cell.length_c   1.000
_cell.angle_alpha   90.00
_cell.angle_beta   90.00
_cell.angle_gamma   90.00
#
_symmetry.space_group_name_H-M   'P 1'
#
loop_
_entity.id
_entity.type
_entity.pdbx_description
1 polymer ?
#
loop_
_entity_poly.entity_id
_entity_poly.type
_entity_poly.pdbx_seq_one_letter_code
_entity_poly.pdbx_strand_id
1 'polypeptide(L)'
;MRDLQRTLATLLLAGTALTLPAQQKLDLLSRLYLMQQRNHSLPAYNSRLRDFAPRPSQSSTMAMVEFKDKEALDSLTAQGGKVLKIRGNIAIVTLPLASIEQVAALKTIRRVQLPRKVYQKMNLVREVVGVDKIHQGIDLPQAYTGKGVVTGIVDSGIDPNHVNFLNSDGGTRFGY
;
A
#
# COMPACT_ATOMS: atom_id res chain seq x y z
N MET A 1 29.01 -39.21 8.08
CA MET A 1 27.95 -38.41 8.74
C MET A 1 28.34 -36.95 8.99
N ARG A 2 29.57 -36.65 9.42
CA ARG A 2 30.01 -35.23 9.66
C ARG A 2 30.04 -34.37 8.37
N ASP A 3 30.39 -34.96 7.24
CA ASP A 3 30.48 -34.18 5.97
C ASP A 3 29.11 -33.90 5.38
N LEU A 4 28.14 -34.80 5.58
CA LEU A 4 26.76 -34.57 5.14
C LEU A 4 26.09 -33.41 5.91
N GLN A 5 26.36 -33.29 7.21
CA GLN A 5 25.88 -32.19 8.05
C GLN A 5 26.53 -30.85 7.66
N ARG A 6 27.81 -30.84 7.29
CA ARG A 6 28.50 -29.63 6.81
C ARG A 6 27.94 -29.18 5.45
N THR A 7 27.68 -30.13 4.54
CA THR A 7 27.09 -29.82 3.22
C THR A 7 25.66 -29.29 3.35
N LEU A 8 24.84 -29.86 4.25
CA LEU A 8 23.49 -29.36 4.52
C LEU A 8 23.51 -27.96 5.16
N ALA A 9 24.43 -27.69 6.10
CA ALA A 9 24.57 -26.38 6.72
C ALA A 9 25.03 -25.31 5.71
N THR A 10 25.91 -25.68 4.79
CA THR A 10 26.36 -24.75 3.73
C THR A 10 25.25 -24.47 2.70
N LEU A 11 24.43 -25.46 2.36
CA LEU A 11 23.25 -25.27 1.49
C LEU A 11 22.17 -24.41 2.16
N LEU A 12 21.94 -24.56 3.47
CA LEU A 12 21.00 -23.72 4.22
C LEU A 12 21.48 -22.25 4.30
N LEU A 13 22.78 -22.05 4.53
CA LEU A 13 23.38 -20.69 4.53
C LEU A 13 23.37 -20.04 3.14
N ALA A 14 23.62 -20.80 2.07
CA ALA A 14 23.54 -20.29 0.71
C ALA A 14 22.11 -19.92 0.32
N GLY A 15 21.10 -20.69 0.75
CA GLY A 15 19.68 -20.37 0.53
C GLY A 15 19.23 -19.08 1.23
N THR A 16 19.75 -18.80 2.43
CA THR A 16 19.43 -17.58 3.18
C THR A 16 20.15 -16.34 2.63
N ALA A 17 21.35 -16.49 2.09
CA ALA A 17 22.12 -15.37 1.52
C ALA A 17 21.52 -14.82 0.22
N LEU A 18 20.82 -15.65 -0.55
CA LEU A 18 20.15 -15.21 -1.80
C LEU A 18 18.85 -14.46 -1.55
N THR A 19 18.21 -14.62 -0.40
CA THR A 19 16.92 -13.97 -0.09
C THR A 19 17.06 -12.62 0.63
N LEU A 20 18.19 -12.37 1.30
CA LEU A 20 18.46 -11.12 2.03
C LEU A 20 18.33 -9.85 1.19
N PRO A 21 18.95 -9.73 -0.01
CA PRO A 21 18.84 -8.53 -0.82
C PRO A 21 17.43 -8.29 -1.37
N ALA A 22 16.65 -9.35 -1.62
CA ALA A 22 15.27 -9.24 -2.06
C ALA A 22 14.37 -8.70 -0.95
N GLN A 23 14.57 -9.17 0.29
CA GLN A 23 13.79 -8.74 1.44
C GLN A 23 14.01 -7.26 1.80
N GLN A 24 15.22 -6.72 1.56
CA GLN A 24 15.51 -5.30 1.81
C GLN A 24 14.76 -4.37 0.87
N LYS A 25 14.41 -4.83 -0.33
CA LYS A 25 13.68 -4.03 -1.33
C LYS A 25 12.17 -4.11 -1.18
N LEU A 26 11.67 -5.00 -0.35
CA LEU A 26 10.27 -5.10 0.05
C LEU A 26 10.03 -4.27 1.32
N ASP A 27 8.95 -3.50 1.37
CA ASP A 27 8.54 -2.85 2.60
C ASP A 27 8.08 -3.89 3.65
N LEU A 28 8.08 -3.47 4.93
CA LEU A 28 7.79 -4.37 6.04
C LEU A 28 6.47 -5.13 5.88
N LEU A 29 5.40 -4.44 5.45
CA LEU A 29 4.09 -5.06 5.30
C LEU A 29 4.05 -6.06 4.13
N SER A 30 4.73 -5.74 3.02
CA SER A 30 4.89 -6.68 1.90
C SER A 30 5.65 -7.94 2.31
N ARG A 31 6.70 -7.80 3.14
CA ARG A 31 7.43 -8.95 3.71
C ARG A 31 6.55 -9.81 4.61
N LEU A 32 5.83 -9.19 5.54
CA LEU A 32 4.92 -9.90 6.45
C LEU A 32 3.82 -10.62 5.66
N TYR A 33 3.29 -10.00 4.62
CA TYR A 33 2.30 -10.63 3.74
C TYR A 33 2.85 -11.90 3.07
N LEU A 34 4.05 -11.83 2.46
CA LEU A 34 4.66 -12.99 1.80
C LEU A 34 5.01 -14.10 2.81
N MET A 35 5.47 -13.74 4.02
CA MET A 35 5.69 -14.70 5.10
C MET A 35 4.40 -15.40 5.52
N GLN A 36 3.28 -14.67 5.61
CA GLN A 36 1.98 -15.23 5.96
C GLN A 36 1.46 -16.20 4.88
N GLN A 37 1.71 -15.90 3.60
CA GLN A 37 1.35 -16.81 2.50
C GLN A 37 2.12 -18.14 2.56
N ARG A 38 3.36 -18.12 3.03
CA ARG A 38 4.20 -19.33 3.19
C ARG A 38 3.85 -20.14 4.43
N ASN A 39 3.52 -19.46 5.53
CA ASN A 39 3.26 -20.07 6.83
C ASN A 39 1.79 -19.84 7.23
N HIS A 40 0.91 -20.78 6.87
CA HIS A 40 -0.50 -20.78 7.29
C HIS A 40 -0.70 -20.83 8.83
N SER A 41 0.37 -20.99 9.61
CA SER A 41 0.36 -21.20 11.05
C SER A 41 0.74 -19.97 11.88
N LEU A 42 0.86 -18.77 11.29
CA LEU A 42 1.07 -17.57 12.08
C LEU A 42 -0.18 -17.25 12.93
N PRO A 43 -0.03 -17.02 14.25
CA PRO A 43 -1.16 -16.88 15.16
C PRO A 43 -2.07 -15.71 14.74
N ALA A 44 -3.34 -15.78 15.20
CA ALA A 44 -4.41 -14.80 14.97
C ALA A 44 -4.13 -13.35 15.42
N TYR A 45 -2.94 -13.06 15.95
CA TYR A 45 -2.43 -11.71 16.23
C TYR A 45 -2.49 -10.78 15.01
N ASN A 46 -2.67 -11.32 13.83
CA ASN A 46 -2.64 -10.61 12.55
C ASN A 46 -4.03 -10.32 11.94
N SER A 47 -5.10 -10.24 12.74
CA SER A 47 -6.40 -9.80 12.20
C SER A 47 -6.30 -8.45 11.47
N ARG A 48 -5.46 -7.54 11.97
CA ARG A 48 -5.17 -6.25 11.31
C ARG A 48 -4.32 -6.39 10.03
N LEU A 49 -3.47 -7.42 9.92
CA LEU A 49 -2.67 -7.67 8.72
C LEU A 49 -3.50 -8.34 7.62
N ARG A 50 -4.55 -9.10 7.95
CA ARG A 50 -5.49 -9.64 6.95
C ARG A 50 -6.16 -8.54 6.13
N ASP A 51 -6.37 -7.39 6.74
CA ASP A 51 -7.00 -6.25 6.07
C ASP A 51 -6.08 -5.59 5.03
N PHE A 52 -4.77 -5.81 5.13
CA PHE A 52 -3.77 -5.27 4.20
C PHE A 52 -3.34 -6.29 3.13
N ALA A 53 -3.80 -7.53 3.24
CA ALA A 53 -3.41 -8.60 2.34
C ALA A 53 -4.34 -8.69 1.12
N PRO A 54 -3.81 -8.95 -0.09
CA PRO A 54 -4.62 -9.42 -1.20
C PRO A 54 -5.37 -10.70 -0.78
N ARG A 55 -6.55 -10.91 -1.37
CA ARG A 55 -7.36 -12.10 -1.03
C ARG A 55 -6.58 -13.39 -1.33
N PRO A 56 -6.66 -14.43 -0.48
CA PRO A 56 -5.91 -15.68 -0.65
C PRO A 56 -6.15 -16.41 -1.99
N SER A 57 -7.24 -16.11 -2.67
CA SER A 57 -7.61 -16.71 -3.96
C SER A 57 -6.95 -16.05 -5.18
N GLN A 58 -6.16 -14.98 -5.01
CA GLN A 58 -5.52 -14.30 -6.11
C GLN A 58 -4.15 -14.90 -6.40
N SER A 59 -3.97 -15.42 -7.61
CA SER A 59 -2.66 -15.87 -8.10
C SER A 59 -1.71 -14.71 -8.45
N SER A 60 -2.25 -13.51 -8.63
CA SER A 60 -1.51 -12.30 -8.98
C SER A 60 -2.00 -11.10 -8.18
N THR A 61 -1.14 -10.10 -8.01
CA THR A 61 -1.44 -8.86 -7.33
C THR A 61 -0.87 -7.66 -8.05
N MET A 62 -1.44 -6.49 -7.83
CA MET A 62 -0.83 -5.24 -8.24
C MET A 62 0.41 -4.96 -7.39
N ALA A 63 1.41 -4.33 -7.96
CA ALA A 63 2.59 -3.85 -7.25
C ALA A 63 3.04 -2.51 -7.81
N MET A 64 3.58 -1.67 -6.96
CA MET A 64 4.34 -0.50 -7.36
C MET A 64 5.82 -0.86 -7.30
N VAL A 65 6.50 -0.73 -8.43
CA VAL A 65 7.91 -1.11 -8.60
C VAL A 65 8.72 0.12 -8.95
N GLU A 66 9.68 0.46 -8.10
CA GLU A 66 10.68 1.47 -8.37
C GLU A 66 11.90 0.79 -9.01
N PHE A 67 12.25 1.20 -10.22
CA PHE A 67 13.35 0.65 -10.99
C PHE A 67 14.50 1.66 -11.17
N LYS A 68 15.70 1.16 -11.48
CA LYS A 68 16.90 1.97 -11.69
C LYS A 68 17.06 2.37 -13.16
N ASP A 69 16.69 1.46 -14.05
CA ASP A 69 16.84 1.59 -15.50
C ASP A 69 15.67 0.93 -16.23
N LYS A 70 15.51 1.22 -17.52
CA LYS A 70 14.39 0.72 -18.32
C LYS A 70 14.47 -0.77 -18.64
N GLU A 71 15.63 -1.41 -18.53
CA GLU A 71 15.80 -2.86 -18.73
C GLU A 71 15.02 -3.66 -17.68
N ALA A 72 14.72 -3.01 -16.55
CA ALA A 72 13.84 -3.57 -15.53
C ALA A 72 12.46 -3.94 -16.07
N LEU A 73 11.93 -3.21 -17.06
CA LEU A 73 10.58 -3.44 -17.60
C LEU A 73 10.52 -4.78 -18.36
N ASP A 74 11.56 -5.09 -19.13
CA ASP A 74 11.67 -6.38 -19.82
C ASP A 74 11.83 -7.52 -18.83
N SER A 75 12.63 -7.29 -17.78
CA SER A 75 12.81 -8.23 -16.69
C SER A 75 11.51 -8.50 -15.92
N LEU A 76 10.68 -7.47 -15.69
CA LEU A 76 9.35 -7.61 -15.07
C LEU A 76 8.43 -8.46 -15.94
N THR A 77 8.43 -8.22 -17.24
CA THR A 77 7.62 -8.98 -18.21
C THR A 77 8.07 -10.44 -18.27
N ALA A 78 9.37 -10.70 -18.27
CA ALA A 78 9.92 -12.06 -18.23
C ALA A 78 9.52 -12.84 -16.97
N GLN A 79 9.27 -12.16 -15.85
CA GLN A 79 8.75 -12.74 -14.61
C GLN A 79 7.22 -12.87 -14.59
N GLY A 80 6.55 -12.74 -15.73
CA GLY A 80 5.10 -12.83 -15.85
C GLY A 80 4.37 -11.55 -15.42
N GLY A 81 5.09 -10.44 -15.28
CA GLY A 81 4.52 -9.15 -14.94
C GLY A 81 3.86 -8.48 -16.13
N LYS A 82 2.76 -7.78 -15.89
CA LYS A 82 2.11 -6.90 -16.86
C LYS A 82 2.24 -5.46 -16.38
N VAL A 83 2.95 -4.63 -17.15
CA VAL A 83 3.10 -3.20 -16.87
C VAL A 83 1.79 -2.50 -17.24
N LEU A 84 1.19 -1.79 -16.28
CA LEU A 84 -0.06 -1.06 -16.45
C LEU A 84 0.18 0.43 -16.70
N LYS A 85 1.13 1.03 -15.97
CA LYS A 85 1.44 2.46 -16.07
C LYS A 85 2.87 2.72 -15.63
N ILE A 86 3.53 3.67 -16.27
CA ILE A 86 4.88 4.14 -15.90
C ILE A 86 4.83 5.63 -15.66
N ARG A 87 5.50 6.09 -14.61
CA ARG A 87 5.75 7.51 -14.33
C ARG A 87 7.15 7.67 -13.74
N GLY A 88 8.04 8.29 -14.51
CA GLY A 88 9.45 8.40 -14.14
C GLY A 88 10.10 7.03 -13.99
N ASN A 89 10.62 6.73 -12.81
CA ASN A 89 11.24 5.46 -12.44
C ASN A 89 10.30 4.52 -11.66
N ILE A 90 9.00 4.80 -11.66
CA ILE A 90 7.98 3.99 -11.00
C ILE A 90 7.08 3.36 -12.04
N ALA A 91 6.87 2.04 -11.93
CA ALA A 91 5.90 1.29 -12.70
C ALA A 91 4.81 0.71 -11.79
N ILE A 92 3.56 0.81 -12.22
CA ILE A 92 2.45 0.04 -11.68
C ILE A 92 2.34 -1.22 -12.53
N VAL A 93 2.43 -2.37 -11.89
CA VAL A 93 2.46 -3.67 -12.57
C VAL A 93 1.52 -4.66 -11.89
N THR A 94 1.00 -5.61 -12.64
CA THR A 94 0.41 -6.82 -12.08
C THR A 94 1.48 -7.90 -12.10
N LEU A 95 1.73 -8.55 -10.96
CA LEU A 95 2.74 -9.60 -10.81
C LEU A 95 2.11 -10.87 -10.24
N PRO A 96 2.51 -12.06 -10.71
CA PRO A 96 2.24 -13.30 -9.99
C PRO A 96 2.80 -13.22 -8.57
N LEU A 97 2.06 -13.68 -7.57
CA LEU A 97 2.53 -13.67 -6.18
C LEU A 97 3.85 -14.44 -6.00
N ALA A 98 4.01 -15.54 -6.73
CA ALA A 98 5.23 -16.34 -6.70
C ALA A 98 6.46 -15.61 -7.26
N SER A 99 6.29 -14.62 -8.14
CA SER A 99 7.39 -13.87 -8.77
C SER A 99 7.86 -12.67 -7.97
N ILE A 100 7.13 -12.24 -6.94
CA ILE A 100 7.41 -10.98 -6.23
C ILE A 100 8.84 -10.96 -5.65
N GLU A 101 9.28 -12.04 -5.03
CA GLU A 101 10.63 -12.11 -4.44
C GLU A 101 11.72 -12.16 -5.51
N GLN A 102 11.46 -12.87 -6.61
CA GLN A 102 12.36 -12.93 -7.76
C GLN A 102 12.53 -11.55 -8.38
N VAL A 103 11.42 -10.83 -8.57
CA VAL A 103 11.45 -9.43 -9.02
C VAL A 103 12.21 -8.54 -8.05
N ALA A 104 11.96 -8.65 -6.75
CA ALA A 104 12.69 -7.88 -5.75
C ALA A 104 14.20 -8.19 -5.72
N ALA A 105 14.60 -9.42 -6.09
CA ALA A 105 16.01 -9.81 -6.17
C ALA A 105 16.75 -9.18 -7.36
N LEU A 106 16.07 -8.74 -8.42
CA LEU A 106 16.68 -8.17 -9.62
C LEU A 106 17.51 -6.93 -9.26
N LYS A 107 18.71 -6.82 -9.83
CA LYS A 107 19.63 -5.68 -9.58
C LYS A 107 19.07 -4.35 -10.11
N THR A 108 18.28 -4.42 -11.18
CA THR A 108 17.61 -3.28 -11.84
C THR A 108 16.43 -2.73 -11.03
N ILE A 109 15.92 -3.48 -10.04
CA ILE A 109 14.83 -3.06 -9.16
C ILE A 109 15.39 -2.44 -7.88
N ARG A 110 14.85 -1.28 -7.49
CA ARG A 110 15.18 -0.58 -6.26
C ARG A 110 14.23 -0.94 -5.12
N ARG A 111 12.93 -0.97 -5.40
CA ARG A 111 11.88 -1.23 -4.41
C ARG A 111 10.66 -1.89 -5.05
N VAL A 112 10.02 -2.77 -4.30
CA VAL A 112 8.71 -3.34 -4.64
C VAL A 112 7.78 -3.09 -3.45
N GLN A 113 6.61 -2.53 -3.73
CA GLN A 113 5.58 -2.26 -2.73
C GLN A 113 4.26 -2.87 -3.18
N LEU A 114 3.65 -3.68 -2.34
CA LEU A 114 2.34 -4.28 -2.57
C LEU A 114 1.22 -3.31 -2.17
N PRO A 115 0.03 -3.41 -2.78
CA PRO A 115 -1.09 -2.55 -2.46
C PRO A 115 -1.56 -2.81 -1.04
N ARG A 116 -2.13 -1.77 -0.45
CA ARG A 116 -2.72 -1.82 0.88
C ARG A 116 -4.18 -1.39 0.79
N LYS A 117 -5.02 -2.04 1.56
CA LYS A 117 -6.39 -1.56 1.73
C LYS A 117 -6.35 -0.29 2.59
N VAL A 118 -6.90 0.77 2.07
CA VAL A 118 -7.05 2.04 2.80
C VAL A 118 -8.47 2.09 3.35
N TYR A 119 -8.60 2.41 4.63
CA TYR A 119 -9.87 2.62 5.28
C TYR A 119 -10.12 4.11 5.48
N GLN A 120 -11.34 4.51 5.27
CA GLN A 120 -11.79 5.84 5.65
C GLN A 120 -11.77 5.95 7.18
N LYS A 121 -11.01 6.90 7.72
CA LYS A 121 -10.86 7.13 9.16
C LYS A 121 -11.11 8.61 9.48
N MET A 122 -12.22 9.16 9.02
CA MET A 122 -12.53 10.59 9.19
C MET A 122 -13.45 10.88 10.37
N ASN A 123 -14.00 9.88 11.04
CA ASN A 123 -14.99 10.03 12.11
C ASN A 123 -14.47 10.74 13.37
N LEU A 124 -13.15 10.65 13.67
CA LEU A 124 -12.52 11.29 14.81
C LEU A 124 -11.63 12.48 14.44
N VAL A 125 -11.47 12.79 13.16
CA VAL A 125 -10.51 13.80 12.70
C VAL A 125 -10.87 15.18 13.22
N ARG A 126 -12.15 15.56 13.24
CA ARG A 126 -12.62 16.88 13.71
C ARG A 126 -12.21 17.14 15.16
N GLU A 127 -12.35 16.14 16.02
CA GLU A 127 -11.98 16.21 17.43
C GLU A 127 -10.44 16.31 17.59
N VAL A 128 -9.70 15.39 16.94
CA VAL A 128 -8.23 15.30 17.05
C VAL A 128 -7.52 16.56 16.57
N VAL A 129 -7.98 17.17 15.47
CA VAL A 129 -7.38 18.40 14.91
C VAL A 129 -7.99 19.68 15.49
N GLY A 130 -8.94 19.59 16.44
CA GLY A 130 -9.52 20.73 17.13
C GLY A 130 -10.48 21.57 16.28
N VAL A 131 -10.98 21.07 15.16
CA VAL A 131 -11.93 21.81 14.28
C VAL A 131 -13.19 22.21 15.02
N ASP A 132 -13.68 21.38 15.95
CA ASP A 132 -14.89 21.70 16.74
C ASP A 132 -14.69 22.95 17.61
N LYS A 133 -13.49 23.17 18.17
CA LYS A 133 -13.15 24.38 18.92
C LYS A 133 -13.16 25.63 18.04
N ILE A 134 -12.63 25.49 16.79
CA ILE A 134 -12.63 26.59 15.80
C ILE A 134 -14.05 26.93 15.39
N HIS A 135 -14.90 25.93 15.16
CA HIS A 135 -16.31 26.14 14.80
C HIS A 135 -17.11 26.79 15.96
N GLN A 136 -16.73 26.55 17.20
CA GLN A 136 -17.36 27.15 18.39
C GLN A 136 -16.76 28.48 18.76
N GLY A 137 -15.64 28.89 18.17
CA GLY A 137 -14.93 30.13 18.51
C GLY A 137 -14.21 30.08 19.86
N ILE A 138 -13.90 28.89 20.37
CA ILE A 138 -13.20 28.74 21.66
C ILE A 138 -11.79 29.31 21.54
N ASP A 139 -11.44 30.25 22.38
CA ASP A 139 -10.15 30.98 22.39
C ASP A 139 -9.90 31.76 21.08
N LEU A 140 -10.96 32.12 20.33
CA LEU A 140 -10.88 32.87 19.09
C LEU A 140 -11.80 34.11 19.14
N PRO A 141 -11.53 35.17 18.36
CA PRO A 141 -12.39 36.38 18.31
C PRO A 141 -13.83 36.09 17.89
N GLN A 142 -14.06 35.02 17.12
CA GLN A 142 -15.37 34.58 16.66
C GLN A 142 -15.32 33.12 16.21
N ALA A 143 -16.49 32.53 15.93
CA ALA A 143 -16.62 31.21 15.33
C ALA A 143 -16.24 31.26 13.81
N TYR A 144 -15.41 30.33 13.37
CA TYR A 144 -15.01 30.20 11.97
C TYR A 144 -15.54 28.88 11.41
N THR A 145 -16.54 28.94 10.55
CA THR A 145 -17.20 27.76 9.96
C THR A 145 -16.88 27.53 8.48
N GLY A 146 -15.98 28.35 7.92
CA GLY A 146 -15.69 28.33 6.49
C GLY A 146 -16.79 28.99 5.63
N LYS A 147 -17.73 29.74 6.23
CA LYS A 147 -18.77 30.43 5.49
C LYS A 147 -18.14 31.40 4.47
N GLY A 148 -18.51 31.28 3.18
CA GLY A 148 -17.98 32.09 2.09
C GLY A 148 -16.64 31.61 1.52
N VAL A 149 -16.08 30.52 2.03
CA VAL A 149 -14.86 29.89 1.50
C VAL A 149 -15.24 28.85 0.47
N VAL A 150 -14.65 28.95 -0.73
CA VAL A 150 -14.77 27.93 -1.78
C VAL A 150 -13.63 26.93 -1.64
N THR A 151 -13.97 25.65 -1.55
CA THR A 151 -12.99 24.56 -1.43
C THR A 151 -13.05 23.68 -2.66
N GLY A 152 -11.90 23.50 -3.32
CA GLY A 152 -11.76 22.53 -4.43
C GLY A 152 -11.34 21.16 -3.87
N ILE A 153 -12.02 20.10 -4.28
CA ILE A 153 -11.69 18.71 -3.90
C ILE A 153 -11.32 17.96 -5.16
N VAL A 154 -10.13 17.35 -5.17
CA VAL A 154 -9.66 16.45 -6.22
C VAL A 154 -9.50 15.07 -5.60
N ASP A 155 -10.44 14.16 -5.91
CA ASP A 155 -10.49 12.83 -5.30
C ASP A 155 -10.87 11.76 -6.35
N SER A 156 -10.93 10.52 -5.96
CA SER A 156 -11.36 9.39 -6.79
C SER A 156 -12.87 9.34 -7.01
N GLY A 157 -13.63 10.06 -6.22
CA GLY A 157 -15.09 10.18 -6.29
C GLY A 157 -15.66 10.90 -5.08
N ILE A 158 -16.90 11.34 -5.20
CA ILE A 158 -17.65 12.01 -4.15
C ILE A 158 -19.11 11.58 -4.26
N ASP A 159 -19.78 11.43 -3.13
CA ASP A 159 -21.23 11.26 -3.09
C ASP A 159 -21.89 12.62 -2.92
N PRO A 160 -22.46 13.20 -3.98
CA PRO A 160 -23.06 14.54 -3.93
C PRO A 160 -24.32 14.61 -3.05
N ASN A 161 -24.95 13.47 -2.76
CA ASN A 161 -26.15 13.40 -1.93
C ASN A 161 -25.87 13.19 -0.44
N HIS A 162 -24.58 13.07 -0.07
CA HIS A 162 -24.22 12.91 1.33
C HIS A 162 -24.63 14.14 2.14
N VAL A 163 -25.22 13.92 3.31
CA VAL A 163 -25.77 14.97 4.18
C VAL A 163 -24.80 16.13 4.46
N ASN A 164 -23.50 15.89 4.49
CA ASN A 164 -22.48 16.92 4.70
C ASN A 164 -22.35 17.92 3.54
N PHE A 165 -22.92 17.60 2.38
CA PHE A 165 -22.90 18.47 1.18
C PHE A 165 -24.25 19.11 0.91
N LEU A 166 -25.19 18.99 1.84
CA LEU A 166 -26.48 19.65 1.76
C LEU A 166 -26.53 20.87 2.69
N ASN A 167 -27.28 21.88 2.27
CA ASN A 167 -27.69 22.99 3.10
C ASN A 167 -28.80 22.55 4.07
N SER A 168 -29.14 23.42 5.01
CA SER A 168 -30.25 23.17 5.96
C SER A 168 -31.63 23.06 5.30
N ASP A 169 -31.78 23.59 4.09
CA ASP A 169 -32.98 23.48 3.24
C ASP A 169 -32.98 22.25 2.32
N GLY A 170 -31.96 21.41 2.40
CA GLY A 170 -31.78 20.24 1.54
C GLY A 170 -31.17 20.52 0.18
N GLY A 171 -30.86 21.79 -0.15
CA GLY A 171 -30.18 22.16 -1.37
C GLY A 171 -28.70 21.77 -1.36
N THR A 172 -28.12 21.56 -2.55
CA THR A 172 -26.70 21.19 -2.68
C THR A 172 -25.77 22.35 -2.30
N ARG A 173 -24.64 22.03 -1.70
CA ARG A 173 -23.52 22.95 -1.43
C ARG A 173 -22.46 22.92 -2.53
N PHE A 174 -22.66 22.13 -3.57
CA PHE A 174 -21.76 22.16 -4.74
C PHE A 174 -22.01 23.41 -5.57
N GLY A 175 -20.94 24.16 -5.84
CA GLY A 175 -20.92 25.18 -6.89
C GLY A 175 -20.54 24.54 -8.23
N TYR A 176 -21.04 25.07 -9.32
CA TYR A 176 -20.69 24.68 -10.68
C TYR A 176 -19.70 25.70 -11.24
#